data_3295a95f25ec949aa91c209a09158ab2
#
_entry.id   3295a95f25ec949aa91c209a09158ab2
#
_cell.length_a   1.000
_cell.length_b   1.000
_cell.length_c   1.000
_cell.angle_alpha   90.00
_cell.angle_beta   90.00
_cell.angle_gamma   90.00
#
_symmetry.space_group_name_H-M   'P 1'
#
loop_
_entity.id
_entity.type
_entity.pdbx_description
1 polymer ?
#
loop_
_entity_poly.entity_id
_entity_poly.type
_entity_poly.pdbx_seq_one_letter_code
_entity_poly.pdbx_strand_id
1 'polypeptide(L)'
;KALPRTEDQAAILFAEEVRKKEMQKQKVKRLALSAGISAFLLVASVVIFAYTVGFDFVKDSYFGYSTKELLEKEWITSEYGEPAIIISSPKVLKRTIDEKIQNNLPENVKSTSRFAYGNITDDFSIVLITTAYKDTTKIDLDLALEADLKELEKFGAKNIIVKTGEFENVKGLSGKKAYGTFTAFDPDSEEDIKMQYDIMVLSQPGGAQEFFFMYREEDEYAKQIIEKIQNSIELRKAKK
;
A
#
# COMPACT_ATOMS: atom_id res chain seq x y z
N LYS A 1 66.04 39.30 37.09
CA LYS A 1 65.26 38.31 36.35
C LYS A 1 65.43 38.60 34.87
N ALA A 2 66.15 37.75 34.13
CA ALA A 2 66.32 37.89 32.68
C ALA A 2 64.99 37.62 31.99
N LEU A 3 64.58 38.51 31.08
CA LEU A 3 63.40 38.31 30.21
C LEU A 3 63.79 37.17 29.22
N PRO A 4 62.89 36.20 29.00
CA PRO A 4 63.12 35.15 28.02
C PRO A 4 63.36 35.73 26.64
N ARG A 5 64.35 35.19 25.90
CA ARG A 5 64.65 35.64 24.54
C ARG A 5 63.45 35.40 23.63
N THR A 6 63.26 36.29 22.67
CA THR A 6 62.16 36.21 21.67
C THR A 6 62.10 34.88 20.90
N GLU A 7 63.26 34.21 20.74
CA GLU A 7 63.37 32.87 20.13
C GLU A 7 62.72 31.77 21.00
N ASP A 8 62.83 31.85 22.32
CA ASP A 8 62.21 30.89 23.23
C ASP A 8 60.64 31.04 23.21
N GLN A 9 60.16 32.27 23.09
CA GLN A 9 58.71 32.51 22.97
C GLN A 9 58.15 31.97 21.65
N ALA A 10 58.86 32.15 20.52
CA ALA A 10 58.48 31.61 19.23
C ALA A 10 58.42 30.08 19.21
N ALA A 11 59.42 29.45 19.85
CA ALA A 11 59.44 27.98 19.98
C ALA A 11 58.30 27.42 20.83
N ILE A 12 57.90 28.13 21.91
CA ILE A 12 56.78 27.73 22.76
C ILE A 12 55.45 27.86 21.97
N LEU A 13 55.25 28.97 21.25
CA LEU A 13 54.04 29.17 20.43
C LEU A 13 53.91 28.12 19.31
N PHE A 14 55.02 27.79 18.66
CA PHE A 14 55.04 26.77 17.63
C PHE A 14 54.71 25.38 18.21
N ALA A 15 55.28 25.03 19.37
CA ALA A 15 54.95 23.77 20.06
C ALA A 15 53.48 23.67 20.48
N GLU A 16 52.87 24.80 20.95
CA GLU A 16 51.47 24.85 21.27
C GLU A 16 50.58 24.68 20.02
N GLU A 17 50.94 25.29 18.90
CA GLU A 17 50.21 25.16 17.63
C GLU A 17 50.21 23.74 17.10
N VAL A 18 51.40 23.09 17.12
CA VAL A 18 51.53 21.67 16.74
C VAL A 18 50.68 20.79 17.64
N ARG A 19 50.73 21.01 18.95
CA ARG A 19 49.92 20.26 19.94
C ARG A 19 48.41 20.46 19.73
N LYS A 20 47.95 21.66 19.39
CA LYS A 20 46.54 21.95 19.05
C LYS A 20 46.13 21.21 17.78
N LYS A 21 46.96 21.22 16.74
CA LYS A 21 46.71 20.49 15.48
C LYS A 21 46.63 18.98 15.69
N GLU A 22 47.51 18.41 16.51
CA GLU A 22 47.49 16.99 16.86
C GLU A 22 46.25 16.61 17.67
N MET A 23 45.84 17.43 18.64
CA MET A 23 44.63 17.22 19.43
C MET A 23 43.38 17.30 18.54
N GLN A 24 43.33 18.24 17.59
CA GLN A 24 42.23 18.32 16.62
C GLN A 24 42.19 17.07 15.73
N LYS A 25 43.30 16.63 15.19
CA LYS A 25 43.38 15.37 14.40
C LYS A 25 42.89 14.15 15.20
N GLN A 26 43.26 14.06 16.47
CA GLN A 26 42.79 12.98 17.34
C GLN A 26 41.30 13.05 17.62
N LYS A 27 40.74 14.28 17.85
CA LYS A 27 39.31 14.48 18.01
C LYS A 27 38.51 14.09 16.77
N VAL A 28 38.98 14.49 15.58
CA VAL A 28 38.34 14.13 14.30
C VAL A 28 38.40 12.61 14.08
N LYS A 29 39.54 11.95 14.34
CA LYS A 29 39.62 10.49 14.26
C LYS A 29 38.69 9.77 15.22
N ARG A 30 38.58 10.24 16.47
CA ARG A 30 37.60 9.65 17.44
C ARG A 30 36.19 9.86 17.04
N LEU A 31 35.80 11.05 16.52
CA LEU A 31 34.48 11.32 15.99
C LEU A 31 34.14 10.46 14.76
N ALA A 32 35.09 10.30 13.84
CA ALA A 32 34.90 9.43 12.67
C ALA A 32 34.76 7.95 13.06
N LEU A 33 35.55 7.50 14.05
CA LEU A 33 35.46 6.13 14.55
C LEU A 33 34.12 5.89 15.27
N SER A 34 33.66 6.82 16.12
CA SER A 34 32.37 6.70 16.82
C SER A 34 31.23 6.75 15.86
N ALA A 35 31.27 7.61 14.83
CA ALA A 35 30.22 7.66 13.78
C ALA A 35 30.18 6.34 12.99
N GLY A 36 31.35 5.76 12.65
CA GLY A 36 31.42 4.46 11.98
C GLY A 36 30.87 3.32 12.82
N ILE A 37 31.15 3.28 14.12
CA ILE A 37 30.62 2.27 15.04
C ILE A 37 29.11 2.44 15.17
N SER A 38 28.60 3.67 15.31
CA SER A 38 27.16 3.92 15.40
C SER A 38 26.42 3.50 14.14
N ALA A 39 26.96 3.81 12.96
CA ALA A 39 26.39 3.38 11.68
C ALA A 39 26.38 1.84 11.56
N PHE A 40 27.47 1.18 11.95
CA PHE A 40 27.55 -0.28 11.94
C PHE A 40 26.53 -0.93 12.89
N LEU A 41 26.35 -0.40 14.11
CA LEU A 41 25.36 -0.91 15.07
C LEU A 41 23.93 -0.71 14.55
N LEU A 42 23.65 0.39 13.86
CA LEU A 42 22.35 0.66 13.28
C LEU A 42 22.05 -0.35 12.16
N VAL A 43 22.99 -0.58 11.25
CA VAL A 43 22.82 -1.60 10.19
C VAL A 43 22.68 -3.00 10.79
N ALA A 44 23.50 -3.36 11.77
CA ALA A 44 23.42 -4.65 12.44
C ALA A 44 22.05 -4.84 13.14
N SER A 45 21.52 -3.80 13.78
CA SER A 45 20.21 -3.88 14.43
C SER A 45 19.06 -4.08 13.41
N VAL A 46 19.11 -3.42 12.26
CA VAL A 46 18.14 -3.62 11.17
C VAL A 46 18.22 -5.04 10.61
N VAL A 47 19.43 -5.56 10.41
CA VAL A 47 19.63 -6.94 9.94
C VAL A 47 19.11 -7.95 10.97
N ILE A 48 19.43 -7.78 12.26
CA ILE A 48 18.93 -8.65 13.33
C ILE A 48 17.40 -8.59 13.40
N PHE A 49 16.82 -7.40 13.31
CA PHE A 49 15.38 -7.20 13.31
C PHE A 49 14.73 -7.91 12.11
N ALA A 50 15.27 -7.75 10.91
CA ALA A 50 14.80 -8.43 9.71
C ALA A 50 14.90 -9.98 9.83
N TYR A 51 15.95 -10.47 10.48
CA TYR A 51 16.13 -11.91 10.74
C TYR A 51 15.15 -12.47 11.79
N THR A 52 14.85 -11.69 12.83
CA THR A 52 13.96 -12.13 13.94
C THR A 52 12.48 -12.01 13.62
N VAL A 53 12.09 -10.97 12.87
CA VAL A 53 10.68 -10.68 12.52
C VAL A 53 10.31 -11.23 11.14
N GLY A 54 11.30 -11.59 10.34
CA GLY A 54 11.17 -12.06 8.96
C GLY A 54 11.36 -10.93 7.94
N PHE A 55 12.18 -11.22 6.93
CA PHE A 55 12.48 -10.26 5.87
C PHE A 55 11.23 -9.81 5.11
N ASP A 56 10.29 -10.74 4.87
CA ASP A 56 9.04 -10.44 4.20
C ASP A 56 8.15 -9.46 4.99
N PHE A 57 8.16 -9.55 6.33
CA PHE A 57 7.43 -8.59 7.17
C PHE A 57 8.02 -7.18 7.06
N VAL A 58 9.35 -7.06 7.11
CA VAL A 58 10.03 -5.76 6.98
C VAL A 58 9.79 -5.16 5.59
N LYS A 59 9.90 -5.98 4.55
CA LYS A 59 9.64 -5.55 3.18
C LYS A 59 8.19 -5.10 3.01
N ASP A 60 7.23 -5.88 3.51
CA ASP A 60 5.80 -5.58 3.43
C ASP A 60 5.39 -4.31 4.19
N SER A 61 6.12 -4.00 5.28
CA SER A 61 5.79 -2.87 6.15
C SER A 61 6.45 -1.55 5.76
N TYR A 62 7.63 -1.60 5.10
CA TYR A 62 8.46 -0.41 4.89
C TYR A 62 8.84 -0.15 3.43
N PHE A 63 8.90 -1.17 2.58
CA PHE A 63 9.39 -1.04 1.20
C PHE A 63 8.34 -1.36 0.15
N GLY A 64 7.29 -2.11 0.50
CA GLY A 64 6.31 -2.61 -0.45
C GLY A 64 6.87 -3.67 -1.42
N TYR A 65 6.07 -4.03 -2.39
CA TYR A 65 6.42 -4.96 -3.48
C TYR A 65 6.09 -4.31 -4.81
N SER A 66 6.98 -4.42 -5.77
CA SER A 66 6.64 -4.08 -7.16
C SER A 66 5.54 -5.01 -7.68
N THR A 67 4.77 -4.56 -8.65
CA THR A 67 3.71 -5.36 -9.29
C THR A 67 4.24 -6.64 -9.92
N LYS A 68 5.46 -6.61 -10.48
CA LYS A 68 6.14 -7.81 -10.97
C LYS A 68 6.36 -8.83 -9.86
N GLU A 69 6.89 -8.42 -8.72
CA GLU A 69 7.10 -9.32 -7.59
C GLU A 69 5.78 -9.87 -7.04
N LEU A 70 4.71 -9.05 -6.99
CA LEU A 70 3.38 -9.51 -6.61
C LEU A 70 2.82 -10.57 -7.56
N LEU A 71 3.04 -10.41 -8.86
CA LEU A 71 2.60 -11.37 -9.86
C LEU A 71 3.32 -12.72 -9.74
N GLU A 72 4.63 -12.70 -9.48
CA GLU A 72 5.51 -13.87 -9.39
C GLU A 72 5.42 -14.61 -8.05
N LYS A 73 4.90 -13.98 -6.99
CA LYS A 73 4.72 -14.60 -5.67
C LYS A 73 3.79 -15.81 -5.69
N GLU A 74 3.88 -16.62 -4.64
CA GLU A 74 2.84 -17.61 -4.33
C GLU A 74 1.52 -16.91 -3.99
N TRP A 75 0.45 -17.31 -4.65
CA TRP A 75 -0.88 -16.74 -4.48
C TRP A 75 -1.66 -17.46 -3.40
N ILE A 76 -2.37 -16.70 -2.59
CA ILE A 76 -3.11 -17.19 -1.44
C ILE A 76 -4.60 -17.11 -1.76
N THR A 77 -5.29 -18.24 -1.65
CA THR A 77 -6.75 -18.28 -1.79
C THR A 77 -7.38 -18.05 -0.42
N SER A 78 -8.25 -17.04 -0.33
CA SER A 78 -8.90 -16.63 0.91
C SER A 78 -10.38 -16.32 0.69
N GLU A 79 -11.16 -16.49 1.75
CA GLU A 79 -12.60 -16.20 1.80
C GLU A 79 -12.83 -14.87 2.50
N TYR A 80 -13.70 -14.00 1.93
CA TYR A 80 -13.97 -12.66 2.44
C TYR A 80 -15.47 -12.39 2.54
N GLY A 81 -15.84 -11.69 3.62
CA GLY A 81 -17.12 -11.03 3.82
C GLY A 81 -18.36 -11.91 3.95
N GLU A 82 -19.51 -11.26 3.89
CA GLU A 82 -20.85 -11.86 3.90
C GLU A 82 -21.73 -11.07 2.90
N PRO A 83 -22.35 -11.72 1.90
CA PRO A 83 -22.17 -13.12 1.52
C PRO A 83 -20.72 -13.39 1.07
N ALA A 84 -20.22 -14.60 1.37
CA ALA A 84 -18.82 -14.91 1.20
C ALA A 84 -18.39 -14.99 -0.28
N ILE A 85 -17.23 -14.42 -0.57
CA ILE A 85 -16.55 -14.53 -1.85
C ILE A 85 -15.14 -15.09 -1.65
N ILE A 86 -14.71 -15.96 -2.53
CA ILE A 86 -13.38 -16.58 -2.52
C ILE A 86 -12.58 -16.00 -3.66
N ILE A 87 -11.38 -15.53 -3.38
CA ILE A 87 -10.42 -15.05 -4.38
C ILE A 87 -9.03 -15.58 -4.08
N SER A 88 -8.23 -15.73 -5.14
CA SER A 88 -6.78 -15.88 -5.03
C SER A 88 -6.12 -14.53 -5.28
N SER A 89 -5.20 -14.14 -4.42
CA SER A 89 -4.49 -12.85 -4.51
C SER A 89 -3.03 -13.01 -4.05
N PRO A 90 -2.12 -12.12 -4.48
CA PRO A 90 -0.70 -12.20 -4.09
C PRO A 90 -0.47 -11.87 -2.61
N LYS A 91 -1.46 -11.25 -1.97
CA LYS A 91 -1.48 -10.89 -0.55
C LYS A 91 -2.87 -11.08 0.02
N VAL A 92 -2.94 -11.51 1.27
CA VAL A 92 -4.21 -11.55 2.01
C VAL A 92 -4.69 -10.12 2.24
N LEU A 93 -5.93 -9.82 1.85
CA LEU A 93 -6.53 -8.51 2.09
C LEU A 93 -6.81 -8.36 3.59
N LYS A 94 -6.36 -7.26 4.17
CA LYS A 94 -6.59 -6.94 5.58
C LYS A 94 -7.97 -6.32 5.75
N ARG A 95 -8.73 -6.77 6.74
CA ARG A 95 -10.00 -6.15 7.09
C ARG A 95 -9.75 -4.74 7.63
N THR A 96 -10.39 -3.76 7.02
CA THR A 96 -10.38 -2.38 7.49
C THR A 96 -11.73 -2.09 8.14
N ILE A 97 -11.71 -1.53 9.37
CA ILE A 97 -12.92 -1.19 10.11
C ILE A 97 -13.12 0.31 9.97
N ASP A 98 -14.23 0.71 9.36
CA ASP A 98 -14.72 2.08 9.45
C ASP A 98 -15.93 2.10 10.40
N GLU A 99 -15.70 2.52 11.62
CA GLU A 99 -16.73 2.58 12.67
C GLU A 99 -17.90 3.52 12.27
N LYS A 100 -17.62 4.55 11.47
CA LYS A 100 -18.65 5.48 10.99
C LYS A 100 -19.62 4.80 10.01
N ILE A 101 -19.09 3.95 9.15
CA ILE A 101 -19.91 3.18 8.20
C ILE A 101 -20.74 2.16 8.96
N GLN A 102 -20.16 1.43 9.91
CA GLN A 102 -20.88 0.42 10.67
C GLN A 102 -22.02 0.98 11.52
N ASN A 103 -21.87 2.21 12.02
CA ASN A 103 -22.89 2.86 12.85
C ASN A 103 -23.99 3.55 12.04
N ASN A 104 -23.85 3.71 10.73
CA ASN A 104 -24.79 4.44 9.86
C ASN A 104 -25.19 3.63 8.62
N LEU A 105 -25.39 2.32 8.77
CA LEU A 105 -25.83 1.48 7.66
C LEU A 105 -27.24 1.86 7.18
N PRO A 106 -27.50 1.89 5.86
CA PRO A 106 -28.83 2.02 5.30
C PRO A 106 -29.79 0.95 5.87
N GLU A 107 -31.09 1.28 5.93
CA GLU A 107 -32.09 0.41 6.57
C GLU A 107 -32.15 -1.01 5.97
N ASN A 108 -31.93 -1.13 4.66
CA ASN A 108 -31.94 -2.40 3.93
C ASN A 108 -30.61 -3.18 4.03
N VAL A 109 -29.55 -2.58 4.56
CA VAL A 109 -28.23 -3.23 4.72
C VAL A 109 -28.18 -3.97 6.06
N LYS A 110 -27.78 -5.23 6.03
CA LYS A 110 -27.56 -6.06 7.22
C LYS A 110 -26.14 -5.85 7.77
N SER A 111 -25.14 -5.89 6.90
CA SER A 111 -23.73 -5.71 7.23
C SER A 111 -22.94 -5.28 6.02
N THR A 112 -21.84 -4.59 6.25
CA THR A 112 -20.81 -4.33 5.25
C THR A 112 -19.43 -4.62 5.83
N SER A 113 -18.52 -5.09 5.00
CA SER A 113 -17.13 -5.33 5.39
C SER A 113 -16.21 -4.88 4.27
N ARG A 114 -15.12 -4.24 4.64
CA ARG A 114 -14.10 -3.76 3.71
C ARG A 114 -12.78 -4.49 3.98
N PHE A 115 -12.15 -4.92 2.91
CA PHE A 115 -10.85 -5.58 2.92
C PHE A 115 -9.95 -4.88 1.92
N ALA A 116 -8.69 -4.64 2.28
CA ALA A 116 -7.79 -3.86 1.43
C ALA A 116 -6.35 -4.37 1.47
N TYR A 117 -5.64 -4.10 0.39
CA TYR A 117 -4.19 -4.12 0.26
C TYR A 117 -3.75 -2.88 -0.52
N GLY A 118 -2.71 -2.19 -0.02
CA GLY A 118 -2.22 -0.95 -0.62
C GLY A 118 -3.12 0.27 -0.38
N ASN A 119 -2.65 1.43 -0.84
CA ASN A 119 -3.32 2.72 -0.80
C ASN A 119 -3.56 3.24 -2.24
N ILE A 120 -4.34 4.30 -2.38
CA ILE A 120 -4.69 4.87 -3.69
C ILE A 120 -3.48 5.38 -4.49
N THR A 121 -2.40 5.75 -3.83
CA THR A 121 -1.17 6.26 -4.45
C THR A 121 -0.07 5.21 -4.59
N ASP A 122 -0.27 4.00 -4.07
CA ASP A 122 0.67 2.90 -4.24
C ASP A 122 0.71 2.42 -5.71
N ASP A 123 1.77 1.72 -6.10
CA ASP A 123 1.88 1.16 -7.45
C ASP A 123 0.74 0.22 -7.79
N PHE A 124 0.21 -0.48 -6.79
CA PHE A 124 -0.97 -1.34 -6.91
C PHE A 124 -1.75 -1.41 -5.60
N SER A 125 -3.04 -1.22 -5.68
CA SER A 125 -3.95 -1.42 -4.55
C SER A 125 -5.22 -2.14 -4.96
N ILE A 126 -5.81 -2.84 -4.00
CA ILE A 126 -7.10 -3.51 -4.13
C ILE A 126 -7.95 -3.24 -2.90
N VAL A 127 -9.22 -2.89 -3.12
CA VAL A 127 -10.24 -2.82 -2.09
C VAL A 127 -11.38 -3.75 -2.50
N LEU A 128 -11.81 -4.59 -1.58
CA LEU A 128 -13.00 -5.44 -1.71
C LEU A 128 -13.99 -5.01 -0.63
N ILE A 129 -15.17 -4.61 -1.05
CA ILE A 129 -16.31 -4.34 -0.19
C ILE A 129 -17.33 -5.45 -0.38
N THR A 130 -17.82 -6.01 0.71
CA THR A 130 -18.89 -7.01 0.68
C THR A 130 -20.06 -6.47 1.48
N THR A 131 -21.24 -6.41 0.87
CA THR A 131 -22.44 -5.90 1.48
C THR A 131 -23.52 -6.98 1.53
N ALA A 132 -23.99 -7.32 2.73
CA ALA A 132 -25.14 -8.18 2.94
C ALA A 132 -26.42 -7.34 3.11
N TYR A 133 -27.49 -7.72 2.41
CA TYR A 133 -28.77 -7.07 2.52
C TYR A 133 -29.75 -7.90 3.37
N LYS A 134 -30.72 -7.23 3.99
CA LYS A 134 -31.78 -7.90 4.78
C LYS A 134 -32.72 -8.71 3.92
N ASP A 135 -32.93 -8.26 2.70
CA ASP A 135 -33.81 -8.90 1.73
C ASP A 135 -33.04 -9.43 0.54
N THR A 136 -33.58 -10.44 -0.16
CA THR A 136 -33.01 -10.99 -1.39
C THR A 136 -33.29 -10.13 -2.63
N THR A 137 -33.48 -8.83 -2.44
CA THR A 137 -33.77 -7.87 -3.51
C THR A 137 -32.67 -7.91 -4.56
N LYS A 138 -33.03 -7.86 -5.82
CA LYS A 138 -32.07 -7.68 -6.91
C LYS A 138 -31.43 -6.30 -6.78
N ILE A 139 -30.13 -6.28 -6.73
CA ILE A 139 -29.32 -5.07 -6.69
C ILE A 139 -29.27 -4.51 -8.11
N ASP A 140 -29.50 -3.22 -8.25
CA ASP A 140 -29.23 -2.49 -9.47
C ASP A 140 -27.71 -2.26 -9.57
N LEU A 141 -27.05 -3.04 -10.43
CA LEU A 141 -25.60 -2.99 -10.59
C LEU A 141 -25.13 -1.69 -11.25
N ASP A 142 -25.95 -1.06 -12.08
CA ASP A 142 -25.58 0.22 -12.70
C ASP A 142 -25.61 1.33 -11.66
N LEU A 143 -26.60 1.34 -10.77
CA LEU A 143 -26.68 2.30 -9.67
C LEU A 143 -25.57 2.08 -8.64
N ALA A 144 -25.20 0.81 -8.35
CA ALA A 144 -24.10 0.49 -7.46
C ALA A 144 -22.77 0.99 -8.05
N LEU A 145 -22.51 0.71 -9.33
CA LEU A 145 -21.33 1.17 -10.04
C LEU A 145 -21.21 2.71 -10.07
N GLU A 146 -22.34 3.42 -10.25
CA GLU A 146 -22.36 4.89 -10.17
C GLU A 146 -22.00 5.40 -8.76
N ALA A 147 -22.47 4.71 -7.71
CA ALA A 147 -22.11 5.05 -6.34
C ALA A 147 -20.62 4.82 -6.07
N ASP A 148 -20.05 3.74 -6.59
CA ASP A 148 -18.62 3.42 -6.47
C ASP A 148 -17.74 4.46 -7.17
N LEU A 149 -18.14 4.96 -8.33
CA LEU A 149 -17.41 6.04 -9.02
C LEU A 149 -17.41 7.33 -8.20
N LYS A 150 -18.53 7.66 -7.52
CA LYS A 150 -18.59 8.79 -6.59
C LYS A 150 -17.72 8.58 -5.35
N GLU A 151 -17.54 7.32 -4.92
CA GLU A 151 -16.67 7.00 -3.80
C GLU A 151 -15.20 7.18 -4.18
N LEU A 152 -14.81 6.90 -5.42
CA LEU A 152 -13.46 7.15 -5.94
C LEU A 152 -13.10 8.65 -5.85
N GLU A 153 -14.05 9.55 -6.12
CA GLU A 153 -13.85 11.00 -5.94
C GLU A 153 -13.57 11.37 -4.48
N LYS A 154 -14.27 10.75 -3.53
CA LYS A 154 -14.07 11.00 -2.09
C LYS A 154 -12.70 10.51 -1.61
N PHE A 155 -12.11 9.51 -2.25
CA PHE A 155 -10.74 9.07 -2.00
C PHE A 155 -9.67 10.01 -2.56
N GLY A 156 -10.08 11.11 -3.21
CA GLY A 156 -9.18 12.14 -3.72
C GLY A 156 -8.84 12.03 -5.20
N ALA A 157 -9.52 11.13 -5.93
CA ALA A 157 -9.37 11.03 -7.38
C ALA A 157 -9.94 12.29 -8.07
N LYS A 158 -9.17 12.82 -9.04
CA LYS A 158 -9.51 13.98 -9.86
C LYS A 158 -9.41 13.60 -11.34
N ASN A 159 -10.05 14.37 -12.21
CA ASN A 159 -9.97 14.19 -13.67
C ASN A 159 -10.32 12.75 -14.10
N ILE A 160 -11.37 12.18 -13.52
CA ILE A 160 -11.75 10.80 -13.74
C ILE A 160 -12.30 10.63 -15.16
N ILE A 161 -11.68 9.75 -15.94
CA ILE A 161 -12.17 9.31 -17.25
C ILE A 161 -12.81 7.95 -17.04
N VAL A 162 -14.08 7.79 -17.48
CA VAL A 162 -14.88 6.60 -17.21
C VAL A 162 -15.25 5.90 -18.51
N LYS A 163 -15.05 4.58 -18.53
CA LYS A 163 -15.67 3.66 -19.49
C LYS A 163 -16.38 2.57 -18.69
N THR A 164 -17.56 2.18 -19.13
CA THR A 164 -18.36 1.12 -18.50
C THR A 164 -18.51 -0.07 -19.42
N GLY A 165 -18.80 -1.23 -18.86
CA GLY A 165 -19.05 -2.45 -19.62
C GLY A 165 -19.56 -3.59 -18.75
N GLU A 166 -19.89 -4.69 -19.41
CA GLU A 166 -20.22 -5.94 -18.74
C GLU A 166 -18.93 -6.62 -18.26
N PHE A 167 -19.02 -7.33 -17.16
CA PHE A 167 -17.98 -8.22 -16.65
C PHE A 167 -18.46 -9.66 -16.77
N GLU A 168 -17.60 -10.53 -17.25
CA GLU A 168 -17.79 -11.98 -17.20
C GLU A 168 -16.43 -12.65 -17.04
N ASN A 169 -16.30 -13.55 -16.09
CA ASN A 169 -15.07 -14.31 -15.88
C ASN A 169 -15.14 -15.69 -16.58
N VAL A 170 -14.02 -16.39 -16.59
CA VAL A 170 -13.89 -17.75 -17.21
C VAL A 170 -14.82 -18.80 -16.60
N LYS A 171 -15.42 -18.53 -15.43
CA LYS A 171 -16.37 -19.42 -14.73
C LYS A 171 -17.84 -19.03 -14.97
N GLY A 172 -18.08 -18.03 -15.85
CA GLY A 172 -19.43 -17.53 -16.17
C GLY A 172 -20.05 -16.67 -15.06
N LEU A 173 -19.23 -16.13 -14.14
CA LEU A 173 -19.68 -15.13 -13.18
C LEU A 173 -19.74 -13.79 -13.86
N SER A 174 -20.93 -13.18 -13.85
CA SER A 174 -21.18 -11.90 -14.51
C SER A 174 -21.45 -10.76 -13.54
N GLY A 175 -21.22 -9.54 -14.00
CA GLY A 175 -21.44 -8.30 -13.25
C GLY A 175 -21.27 -7.08 -14.15
N LYS A 176 -21.11 -5.93 -13.54
CA LYS A 176 -20.81 -4.66 -14.22
C LYS A 176 -19.41 -4.19 -13.87
N LYS A 177 -18.79 -3.46 -14.77
CA LYS A 177 -17.49 -2.84 -14.53
C LYS A 177 -17.40 -1.42 -15.04
N ALA A 178 -16.58 -0.61 -14.36
CA ALA A 178 -16.10 0.67 -14.87
C ALA A 178 -14.58 0.67 -14.81
N TYR A 179 -13.95 1.25 -15.82
CA TYR A 179 -12.50 1.34 -15.91
C TYR A 179 -12.08 2.65 -16.57
N GLY A 180 -10.87 3.08 -16.30
CA GLY A 180 -10.38 4.33 -16.86
C GLY A 180 -9.15 4.85 -16.14
N THR A 181 -8.98 6.18 -16.16
CA THR A 181 -7.85 6.87 -15.54
C THR A 181 -8.34 7.96 -14.59
N PHE A 182 -7.52 8.31 -13.64
CA PHE A 182 -7.71 9.45 -12.77
C PHE A 182 -6.35 10.04 -12.36
N THR A 183 -6.37 11.21 -11.72
CA THR A 183 -5.21 11.82 -11.10
C THR A 183 -5.38 11.78 -9.58
N ALA A 184 -4.35 11.40 -8.85
CA ALA A 184 -4.32 11.47 -7.38
C ALA A 184 -3.10 12.26 -6.94
N PHE A 185 -3.23 13.02 -5.85
CA PHE A 185 -2.11 13.68 -5.21
C PHE A 185 -1.31 12.66 -4.38
N ASP A 186 -0.03 12.52 -4.69
CA ASP A 186 0.89 11.67 -3.95
C ASP A 186 1.62 12.52 -2.90
N PRO A 187 1.38 12.29 -1.60
CA PRO A 187 2.00 13.08 -0.54
C PRO A 187 3.51 12.84 -0.41
N ASP A 188 4.03 11.70 -0.90
CA ASP A 188 5.44 11.37 -0.78
C ASP A 188 6.29 12.10 -1.83
N SER A 189 5.79 12.23 -3.05
CA SER A 189 6.44 13.01 -4.12
C SER A 189 5.99 14.46 -4.19
N GLU A 190 4.93 14.84 -3.48
CA GLU A 190 4.24 16.14 -3.54
C GLU A 190 3.74 16.49 -4.96
N GLU A 191 3.46 15.48 -5.79
CA GLU A 191 3.01 15.64 -7.17
C GLU A 191 1.67 14.96 -7.44
N ASP A 192 0.96 15.44 -8.46
CA ASP A 192 -0.20 14.73 -9.01
C ASP A 192 0.27 13.58 -9.91
N ILE A 193 -0.13 12.37 -9.59
CA ILE A 193 0.22 11.15 -10.32
C ILE A 193 -0.96 10.64 -11.13
N LYS A 194 -0.67 10.04 -12.28
CA LYS A 194 -1.68 9.40 -13.10
C LYS A 194 -1.85 7.94 -12.70
N MET A 195 -3.08 7.57 -12.45
CA MET A 195 -3.50 6.24 -12.06
C MET A 195 -4.51 5.67 -13.04
N GLN A 196 -4.56 4.36 -13.16
CA GLN A 196 -5.64 3.61 -13.78
C GLN A 196 -6.48 2.93 -12.70
N TYR A 197 -7.75 2.68 -13.03
CA TYR A 197 -8.64 1.93 -12.16
C TYR A 197 -9.48 0.92 -12.94
N ASP A 198 -9.89 -0.12 -12.24
CA ASP A 198 -10.87 -1.09 -12.67
C ASP A 198 -11.81 -1.35 -11.47
N ILE A 199 -13.07 -0.94 -11.58
CA ILE A 199 -14.11 -1.18 -10.58
C ILE A 199 -15.03 -2.26 -11.12
N MET A 200 -15.39 -3.22 -10.27
CA MET A 200 -16.26 -4.31 -10.64
C MET A 200 -17.29 -4.56 -9.56
N VAL A 201 -18.55 -4.66 -9.96
CA VAL A 201 -19.68 -4.95 -9.07
C VAL A 201 -20.30 -6.28 -9.45
N LEU A 202 -20.37 -7.17 -8.47
CA LEU A 202 -21.00 -8.48 -8.59
C LEU A 202 -22.20 -8.56 -7.64
N SER A 203 -23.24 -9.25 -8.06
CA SER A 203 -24.40 -9.53 -7.23
C SER A 203 -24.54 -11.04 -7.01
N GLN A 204 -24.88 -11.40 -5.79
CA GLN A 204 -25.34 -12.74 -5.44
C GLN A 204 -26.57 -12.67 -4.52
N PRO A 205 -27.31 -13.76 -4.34
CA PRO A 205 -28.47 -13.75 -3.46
C PRO A 205 -28.13 -13.24 -2.06
N GLY A 206 -28.77 -12.15 -1.64
CA GLY A 206 -28.58 -11.52 -0.33
C GLY A 206 -27.39 -10.57 -0.22
N GLY A 207 -26.68 -10.22 -1.31
CA GLY A 207 -25.58 -9.26 -1.21
C GLY A 207 -24.92 -8.85 -2.51
N ALA A 208 -23.95 -7.97 -2.37
CA ALA A 208 -23.08 -7.50 -3.44
C ALA A 208 -21.61 -7.57 -3.03
N GLN A 209 -20.74 -7.64 -4.02
CA GLN A 209 -19.29 -7.51 -3.87
C GLN A 209 -18.80 -6.46 -4.86
N GLU A 210 -18.05 -5.52 -4.34
CA GLU A 210 -17.49 -4.38 -5.07
C GLU A 210 -15.97 -4.45 -4.97
N PHE A 211 -15.31 -4.49 -6.12
CA PHE A 211 -13.86 -4.49 -6.21
C PHE A 211 -13.38 -3.18 -6.78
N PHE A 212 -12.38 -2.59 -6.16
CA PHE A 212 -11.63 -1.44 -6.67
C PHE A 212 -10.18 -1.86 -6.83
N PHE A 213 -9.70 -1.89 -8.05
CA PHE A 213 -8.30 -2.05 -8.38
C PHE A 213 -7.78 -0.70 -8.83
N MET A 214 -6.67 -0.25 -8.26
CA MET A 214 -6.02 1.00 -8.63
C MET A 214 -4.53 0.73 -8.82
N TYR A 215 -3.94 1.30 -9.86
CA TYR A 215 -2.56 1.02 -10.24
C TYR A 215 -1.99 2.17 -11.09
N ARG A 216 -0.66 2.23 -11.20
CA ARG A 216 0.03 3.23 -12.02
C ARG A 216 -0.35 3.08 -13.49
N GLU A 217 -0.46 4.21 -14.21
CA GLU A 217 -0.73 4.21 -15.64
C GLU A 217 0.33 3.35 -16.37
N GLU A 218 -0.11 2.55 -17.34
CA GLU A 218 0.73 1.66 -18.16
C GLU A 218 1.39 0.47 -17.44
N ASP A 219 1.01 0.15 -16.20
CA ASP A 219 1.53 -1.04 -15.51
C ASP A 219 0.88 -2.35 -16.03
N GLU A 220 1.58 -3.03 -16.93
CA GLU A 220 1.12 -4.29 -17.50
C GLU A 220 1.14 -5.46 -16.50
N TYR A 221 1.99 -5.43 -15.47
CA TYR A 221 1.97 -6.45 -14.41
C TYR A 221 0.74 -6.29 -13.52
N ALA A 222 0.35 -5.07 -13.20
CA ALA A 222 -0.89 -4.78 -12.48
C ALA A 222 -2.12 -5.32 -13.22
N LYS A 223 -2.21 -5.11 -14.54
CA LYS A 223 -3.30 -5.66 -15.38
C LYS A 223 -3.37 -7.17 -15.30
N GLN A 224 -2.21 -7.87 -15.38
CA GLN A 224 -2.15 -9.32 -15.27
C GLN A 224 -2.58 -9.80 -13.86
N ILE A 225 -2.21 -9.07 -12.80
CA ILE A 225 -2.67 -9.35 -11.42
C ILE A 225 -4.19 -9.26 -11.37
N ILE A 226 -4.78 -8.18 -11.89
CA ILE A 226 -6.22 -7.95 -11.89
C ILE A 226 -6.94 -9.08 -12.64
N GLU A 227 -6.50 -9.40 -13.85
CA GLU A 227 -7.09 -10.49 -14.64
C GLU A 227 -7.03 -11.83 -13.90
N LYS A 228 -5.90 -12.15 -13.27
CA LYS A 228 -5.74 -13.38 -12.50
C LYS A 228 -6.65 -13.42 -11.27
N ILE A 229 -6.81 -12.29 -10.55
CA ILE A 229 -7.77 -12.17 -9.43
C ILE A 229 -9.18 -12.39 -9.95
N GLN A 230 -9.61 -11.67 -10.98
CA GLN A 230 -10.95 -11.72 -11.56
C GLN A 230 -11.32 -13.15 -12.01
N ASN A 231 -10.37 -13.86 -12.62
CA ASN A 231 -10.57 -15.25 -13.05
C ASN A 231 -10.57 -16.25 -11.89
N SER A 232 -10.03 -15.89 -10.73
CA SER A 232 -10.04 -16.73 -9.53
C SER A 232 -11.35 -16.65 -8.76
N ILE A 233 -12.17 -15.62 -8.97
CA ILE A 233 -13.36 -15.33 -8.17
C ILE A 233 -14.35 -16.51 -8.18
N GLU A 234 -14.80 -16.87 -6.97
CA GLU A 234 -15.85 -17.84 -6.74
C GLU A 234 -16.84 -17.31 -5.70
N LEU A 235 -18.12 -17.39 -6.00
CA LEU A 235 -19.17 -17.09 -5.04
C LEU A 235 -19.48 -18.35 -4.24
N ARG A 236 -19.49 -18.24 -2.93
CA ARG A 236 -19.87 -19.36 -2.07
C ARG A 236 -21.39 -19.57 -2.17
N LYS A 237 -21.80 -20.78 -2.56
CA LYS A 237 -23.21 -21.16 -2.51
C LYS A 237 -23.69 -21.10 -1.06
N ALA A 238 -24.79 -20.37 -0.81
CA ALA A 238 -25.41 -20.38 0.51
C ALA A 238 -25.64 -21.84 0.94
N LYS A 239 -25.17 -22.18 2.14
CA LYS A 239 -25.53 -23.48 2.72
C LYS A 239 -27.04 -23.51 2.87
N LYS A 240 -27.70 -24.47 2.18
CA LYS A 240 -29.11 -24.76 2.36
C LYS A 240 -29.41 -25.24 3.77
#